data_ce9b0df158546c78d80d787e1d5913a2
#
_entry.id   ce9b0df158546c78d80d787e1d5913a2
#
_cell.length_a   1.000
_cell.length_b   1.000
_cell.length_c   1.000
_cell.angle_alpha   90.00
_cell.angle_beta   90.00
_cell.angle_gamma   90.00
#
_symmetry.space_group_name_H-M   'P 1'
#
loop_
_entity.id
_entity.type
_entity.pdbx_description
1 polymer ?
#
loop_
_entity_poly.entity_id
_entity_poly.type
_entity_poly.pdbx_seq_one_letter_code
_entity_poly.pdbx_strand_id
1 'polypeptide(L)'
;SAQTVRQTNEAAARIKKEHPERFMFCAALPLPDVSKAIEEAKYALDVLKADGIKLATNVDGQYLGAPELDTLFSVLNERKAVVILHPHRPEPVNKQVMQQTPLAMQEYLSETTRAVSNMISRNVLARYNNIKVIVPHCGAYLPLAIPRMKSLTPVMQTNKMVGEIDYEANLRTLYYDLAGAHSPEVIHMLLTITTPDHLLYGSDYPYVAPQVLTQSLARMKDYLSKEPDLAPF
;
A
#
# COMPACT_ATOMS: atom_id res chain seq x y z
N SER A 1 22.08 -0.64 -0.27
CA SER A 1 22.62 -1.65 0.66
C SER A 1 21.84 -1.64 1.98
N ALA A 2 21.92 -2.70 2.78
CA ALA A 2 21.30 -2.77 4.11
C ALA A 2 21.84 -1.65 5.04
N GLN A 3 23.12 -1.34 4.97
CA GLN A 3 23.71 -0.25 5.75
C GLN A 3 23.10 1.12 5.42
N THR A 4 22.87 1.41 4.15
CA THR A 4 22.22 2.67 3.72
C THR A 4 20.78 2.74 4.26
N VAL A 5 20.03 1.64 4.18
CA VAL A 5 18.67 1.56 4.73
C VAL A 5 18.68 1.83 6.23
N ARG A 6 19.57 1.18 7.00
CA ARG A 6 19.74 1.40 8.44
C ARG A 6 20.00 2.88 8.75
N GLN A 7 20.95 3.51 8.08
CA GLN A 7 21.27 4.92 8.29
C GLN A 7 20.09 5.85 7.99
N THR A 8 19.31 5.54 6.95
CA THR A 8 18.09 6.28 6.61
C THR A 8 17.04 6.18 7.71
N ASN A 9 16.80 4.95 8.21
CA ASN A 9 15.84 4.72 9.28
C ASN A 9 16.25 5.40 10.59
N GLU A 10 17.53 5.36 10.94
CA GLU A 10 18.08 6.06 12.11
C GLU A 10 17.97 7.58 11.99
N ALA A 11 18.16 8.12 10.78
CA ALA A 11 17.97 9.55 10.53
C ALA A 11 16.50 9.95 10.73
N ALA A 12 15.56 9.17 10.19
CA ALA A 12 14.13 9.41 10.38
C ALA A 12 13.73 9.32 11.87
N ALA A 13 14.26 8.34 12.59
CA ALA A 13 14.01 8.20 14.03
C ALA A 13 14.52 9.41 14.83
N ARG A 14 15.68 10.00 14.45
CA ARG A 14 16.17 11.25 15.07
C ARG A 14 15.19 12.41 14.84
N ILE A 15 14.71 12.61 13.62
CA ILE A 15 13.74 13.67 13.30
C ILE A 15 12.46 13.49 14.12
N LYS A 16 11.92 12.27 14.19
CA LYS A 16 10.76 11.97 15.04
C LYS A 16 11.03 12.30 16.52
N LYS A 17 12.21 11.95 17.02
CA LYS A 17 12.59 12.24 18.43
C LYS A 17 12.71 13.74 18.71
N GLU A 18 13.20 14.51 17.76
CA GLU A 18 13.34 15.97 17.87
C GLU A 18 12.00 16.71 17.75
N HIS A 19 11.04 16.14 16.99
CA HIS A 19 9.73 16.73 16.71
C HIS A 19 8.59 15.73 16.84
N PRO A 20 8.36 15.13 18.02
CA PRO A 20 7.44 13.99 18.20
C PRO A 20 5.97 14.36 17.94
N GLU A 21 5.61 15.64 18.08
CA GLU A 21 4.27 16.15 17.81
C GLU A 21 3.99 16.39 16.32
N ARG A 22 5.01 16.30 15.46
CA ARG A 22 4.92 16.64 14.04
C ARG A 22 5.23 15.48 13.10
N PHE A 23 6.08 14.55 13.55
CA PHE A 23 6.59 13.49 12.67
C PHE A 23 6.34 12.10 13.24
N MET A 24 5.82 11.26 12.36
CA MET A 24 5.88 9.80 12.44
C MET A 24 6.77 9.32 11.31
N PHE A 25 7.27 8.10 11.36
CA PHE A 25 8.01 7.54 10.23
C PHE A 25 7.75 6.06 10.01
N CYS A 26 7.75 5.68 8.74
CA CYS A 26 7.73 4.29 8.31
C CYS A 26 9.13 3.91 7.83
N ALA A 27 9.67 2.84 8.38
CA ALA A 27 11.01 2.37 8.06
C ALA A 27 11.04 1.64 6.71
N ALA A 28 12.10 1.85 5.96
CA ALA A 28 12.39 1.06 4.77
C ALA A 28 13.07 -0.26 5.14
N LEU A 29 12.94 -1.28 4.27
CA LEU A 29 13.58 -2.58 4.43
C LEU A 29 14.53 -2.88 3.25
N PRO A 30 15.65 -3.58 3.51
CA PRO A 30 16.66 -3.87 2.48
C PRO A 30 16.31 -5.12 1.63
N LEU A 31 15.06 -5.18 1.11
CA LEU A 31 14.69 -6.19 0.13
C LEU A 31 15.55 -6.04 -1.15
N PRO A 32 15.80 -7.13 -1.89
CA PRO A 32 15.18 -8.46 -1.78
C PRO A 32 15.83 -9.40 -0.74
N ASP A 33 16.81 -8.97 0.04
CA ASP A 33 17.43 -9.81 1.08
C ASP A 33 16.46 -9.95 2.27
N VAL A 34 15.69 -11.04 2.27
CA VAL A 34 14.63 -11.27 3.27
C VAL A 34 15.19 -11.40 4.68
N SER A 35 16.36 -12.00 4.85
CA SER A 35 16.98 -12.13 6.18
C SER A 35 17.32 -10.78 6.77
N LYS A 36 17.99 -9.93 5.99
CA LYS A 36 18.32 -8.56 6.42
C LYS A 36 17.06 -7.68 6.56
N ALA A 37 16.03 -7.91 5.74
CA ALA A 37 14.76 -7.22 5.88
C ALA A 37 14.07 -7.55 7.21
N ILE A 38 14.12 -8.81 7.66
CA ILE A 38 13.61 -9.24 8.96
C ILE A 38 14.39 -8.60 10.11
N GLU A 39 15.72 -8.62 10.04
CA GLU A 39 16.58 -7.98 11.06
C GLU A 39 16.28 -6.48 11.16
N GLU A 40 16.16 -5.82 10.01
CA GLU A 40 15.87 -4.37 9.95
C GLU A 40 14.46 -4.07 10.45
N ALA A 41 13.45 -4.87 10.10
CA ALA A 41 12.08 -4.69 10.56
C ALA A 41 11.99 -4.78 12.09
N LYS A 42 12.65 -5.78 12.70
CA LYS A 42 12.74 -5.91 14.17
C LYS A 42 13.43 -4.69 14.78
N TYR A 43 14.57 -4.29 14.26
CA TYR A 43 15.29 -3.13 14.77
C TYR A 43 14.47 -1.84 14.66
N ALA A 44 13.86 -1.61 13.50
CA ALA A 44 13.08 -0.40 13.28
C ALA A 44 11.85 -0.31 14.19
N LEU A 45 11.09 -1.39 14.33
CA LEU A 45 9.87 -1.41 15.14
C LEU A 45 10.19 -1.50 16.64
N ASP A 46 11.13 -2.35 17.04
CA ASP A 46 11.37 -2.66 18.46
C ASP A 46 12.34 -1.65 19.11
N VAL A 47 13.33 -1.13 18.38
CA VAL A 47 14.37 -0.23 18.90
C VAL A 47 14.13 1.23 18.49
N LEU A 48 14.01 1.50 17.20
CA LEU A 48 13.80 2.86 16.69
C LEU A 48 12.37 3.38 16.90
N LYS A 49 11.43 2.49 17.28
CA LYS A 49 10.01 2.84 17.46
C LYS A 49 9.40 3.46 16.22
N ALA A 50 9.69 2.87 15.07
CA ALA A 50 9.02 3.21 13.82
C ALA A 50 7.51 3.00 13.97
N ASP A 51 6.72 3.89 13.36
CA ASP A 51 5.25 3.83 13.40
C ASP A 51 4.71 2.81 12.39
N GLY A 52 5.53 2.43 11.42
CA GLY A 52 5.20 1.42 10.43
C GLY A 52 6.40 1.05 9.56
N ILE A 53 6.11 0.27 8.54
CA ILE A 53 7.08 -0.18 7.53
C ILE A 53 6.61 0.29 6.15
N LYS A 54 7.50 0.80 5.33
CA LYS A 54 7.26 1.10 3.92
C LYS A 54 7.74 -0.06 3.05
N LEU A 55 6.86 -0.61 2.21
CA LEU A 55 7.19 -1.65 1.24
C LEU A 55 6.91 -1.17 -0.19
N ALA A 56 7.82 -1.51 -1.10
CA ALA A 56 7.58 -1.37 -2.52
C ALA A 56 6.64 -2.48 -3.03
N THR A 57 5.90 -2.22 -4.10
CA THR A 57 5.00 -3.22 -4.73
C THR A 57 5.75 -4.42 -5.28
N ASN A 58 6.96 -4.18 -5.78
CA ASN A 58 7.92 -5.22 -6.17
C ASN A 58 9.35 -4.75 -5.90
N VAL A 59 10.28 -5.68 -5.80
CA VAL A 59 11.72 -5.43 -5.81
C VAL A 59 12.33 -6.45 -6.77
N ASP A 60 13.01 -5.98 -7.81
CA ASP A 60 13.61 -6.82 -8.86
C ASP A 60 12.61 -7.84 -9.46
N GLY A 61 11.34 -7.44 -9.62
CA GLY A 61 10.27 -8.29 -10.15
C GLY A 61 9.65 -9.25 -9.14
N GLN A 62 10.14 -9.32 -7.90
CA GLN A 62 9.50 -10.07 -6.83
C GLN A 62 8.39 -9.23 -6.19
N TYR A 63 7.15 -9.60 -6.46
CA TYR A 63 5.97 -8.90 -5.96
C TYR A 63 5.63 -9.30 -4.53
N LEU A 64 5.02 -8.37 -3.81
CA LEU A 64 4.42 -8.68 -2.51
C LEU A 64 3.41 -9.82 -2.65
N GLY A 65 3.40 -10.72 -1.67
CA GLY A 65 2.64 -11.98 -1.73
C GLY A 65 3.45 -13.16 -2.25
N ALA A 66 4.70 -12.98 -2.70
CA ALA A 66 5.60 -14.09 -3.01
C ALA A 66 5.86 -14.93 -1.74
N PRO A 67 5.90 -16.29 -1.84
CA PRO A 67 6.07 -17.17 -0.67
C PRO A 67 7.34 -16.90 0.12
N GLU A 68 8.39 -16.44 -0.54
CA GLU A 68 9.68 -16.11 0.06
C GLU A 68 9.56 -14.97 1.09
N LEU A 69 8.51 -14.16 1.00
CA LEU A 69 8.23 -13.06 1.93
C LEU A 69 7.38 -13.49 3.14
N ASP A 70 6.91 -14.72 3.21
CA ASP A 70 6.02 -15.20 4.28
C ASP A 70 6.65 -15.05 5.67
N THR A 71 7.96 -15.30 5.81
CA THR A 71 8.66 -15.12 7.08
C THR A 71 8.74 -13.66 7.50
N LEU A 72 8.89 -12.73 6.55
CA LEU A 72 8.81 -11.30 6.83
C LEU A 72 7.38 -10.89 7.27
N PHE A 73 6.35 -11.35 6.55
CA PHE A 73 4.96 -11.08 6.93
C PHE A 73 4.62 -11.64 8.31
N SER A 74 5.15 -12.81 8.70
CA SER A 74 5.00 -13.35 10.05
C SER A 74 5.57 -12.39 11.11
N VAL A 75 6.78 -11.89 10.90
CA VAL A 75 7.44 -10.95 11.84
C VAL A 75 6.67 -9.62 11.95
N LEU A 76 6.13 -9.12 10.85
CA LEU A 76 5.31 -7.92 10.84
C LEU A 76 3.96 -8.16 11.54
N ASN A 77 3.36 -9.33 11.35
CA ASN A 77 2.11 -9.73 11.98
C ASN A 77 2.21 -9.84 13.52
N GLU A 78 3.29 -10.43 14.02
CA GLU A 78 3.59 -10.49 15.46
C GLU A 78 3.65 -9.10 16.10
N ARG A 79 4.11 -8.11 15.36
CA ARG A 79 4.26 -6.71 15.79
C ARG A 79 3.05 -5.85 15.48
N LYS A 80 2.00 -6.42 14.90
CA LYS A 80 0.80 -5.68 14.46
C LYS A 80 1.16 -4.46 13.61
N ALA A 81 2.13 -4.63 12.72
CA ALA A 81 2.73 -3.53 11.99
C ALA A 81 1.73 -2.84 11.05
N VAL A 82 1.84 -1.53 10.96
CA VAL A 82 1.27 -0.77 9.85
C VAL A 82 2.25 -0.84 8.68
N VAL A 83 1.76 -1.20 7.52
CA VAL A 83 2.54 -1.30 6.29
C VAL A 83 2.01 -0.31 5.26
N ILE A 84 2.83 0.67 4.87
CA ILE A 84 2.48 1.58 3.78
C ILE A 84 3.09 1.02 2.49
N LEU A 85 2.25 0.79 1.50
CA LEU A 85 2.71 0.44 0.17
C LEU A 85 3.09 1.69 -0.61
N HIS A 86 4.09 1.55 -1.48
CA HIS A 86 4.38 2.55 -2.48
C HIS A 86 4.75 1.86 -3.80
N PRO A 87 4.16 2.26 -4.92
CA PRO A 87 4.46 1.64 -6.19
C PRO A 87 5.93 1.83 -6.57
N HIS A 88 6.48 0.80 -7.16
CA HIS A 88 7.76 0.83 -7.84
C HIS A 88 7.55 0.63 -9.33
N ARG A 89 8.53 0.97 -10.17
CA ARG A 89 8.38 0.72 -11.59
C ARG A 89 8.20 -0.79 -11.86
N PRO A 90 7.41 -1.17 -12.88
CA PRO A 90 7.27 -2.58 -13.23
C PRO A 90 8.62 -3.19 -13.62
N GLU A 91 8.80 -4.48 -13.27
CA GLU A 91 10.01 -5.22 -13.60
C GLU A 91 9.62 -6.61 -14.13
N PRO A 92 9.90 -6.96 -15.38
CA PRO A 92 10.53 -6.13 -16.41
C PRO A 92 9.61 -5.05 -16.96
N VAL A 93 10.18 -3.92 -17.38
CA VAL A 93 9.45 -2.85 -18.09
C VAL A 93 9.28 -3.22 -19.56
N ASN A 94 8.05 -3.19 -20.05
CA ASN A 94 7.82 -3.27 -21.49
C ASN A 94 8.13 -1.92 -22.17
N LYS A 95 9.30 -1.83 -22.75
CA LYS A 95 9.79 -0.60 -23.41
C LYS A 95 9.04 -0.21 -24.69
N GLN A 96 8.13 -1.05 -25.16
CA GLN A 96 7.34 -0.78 -26.37
C GLN A 96 5.97 -0.18 -26.05
N VAL A 97 5.60 -0.15 -24.78
CA VAL A 97 4.30 0.37 -24.32
C VAL A 97 4.53 1.65 -23.51
N MET A 98 3.69 2.64 -23.75
CA MET A 98 3.67 3.92 -23.03
C MET A 98 5.02 4.67 -23.05
N GLN A 99 5.77 4.58 -24.14
CA GLN A 99 7.13 5.15 -24.25
C GLN A 99 7.22 6.65 -23.96
N GLN A 100 6.15 7.40 -24.20
CA GLN A 100 6.07 8.85 -23.99
C GLN A 100 5.23 9.23 -22.74
N THR A 101 4.74 8.24 -22.00
CA THR A 101 3.90 8.47 -20.83
C THR A 101 4.72 8.19 -19.57
N PRO A 102 4.85 9.15 -18.63
CA PRO A 102 5.49 8.90 -17.36
C PRO A 102 4.84 7.73 -16.61
N LEU A 103 5.65 6.88 -15.99
CA LEU A 103 5.16 5.68 -15.25
C LEU A 103 4.13 6.03 -14.19
N ALA A 104 4.26 7.21 -13.56
CA ALA A 104 3.35 7.68 -12.53
C ALA A 104 1.92 7.90 -13.03
N MET A 105 1.70 8.11 -14.34
CA MET A 105 0.36 8.35 -14.88
C MET A 105 -0.50 7.07 -14.92
N GLN A 106 0.11 5.89 -15.06
CA GLN A 106 -0.62 4.63 -15.17
C GLN A 106 0.09 3.44 -14.54
N GLU A 107 1.38 3.24 -14.86
CA GLU A 107 2.07 2.01 -14.49
C GLU A 107 2.12 1.81 -12.96
N TYR A 108 2.25 2.88 -12.18
CA TYR A 108 2.24 2.78 -10.73
C TYR A 108 0.89 2.33 -10.17
N LEU A 109 -0.22 2.71 -10.81
CA LEU A 109 -1.54 2.18 -10.43
C LEU A 109 -1.66 0.69 -10.77
N SER A 110 -1.14 0.28 -11.94
CA SER A 110 -1.07 -1.12 -12.35
C SER A 110 -0.23 -1.94 -11.38
N GLU A 111 0.92 -1.42 -10.94
CA GLU A 111 1.81 -2.09 -9.99
C GLU A 111 1.18 -2.28 -8.61
N THR A 112 0.55 -1.24 -8.09
CA THR A 112 -0.19 -1.33 -6.83
C THR A 112 -1.28 -2.40 -6.91
N THR A 113 -2.07 -2.37 -7.99
CA THR A 113 -3.15 -3.35 -8.21
C THR A 113 -2.60 -4.77 -8.30
N ARG A 114 -1.51 -4.97 -9.04
CA ARG A 114 -0.86 -6.28 -9.21
C ARG A 114 -0.36 -6.84 -7.87
N ALA A 115 0.34 -6.03 -7.08
CA ALA A 115 0.87 -6.45 -5.80
C ALA A 115 -0.24 -6.84 -4.80
N VAL A 116 -1.26 -5.99 -4.66
CA VAL A 116 -2.36 -6.24 -3.73
C VAL A 116 -3.21 -7.44 -4.19
N SER A 117 -3.50 -7.56 -5.49
CA SER A 117 -4.22 -8.71 -6.04
C SER A 117 -3.45 -10.01 -5.81
N ASN A 118 -2.10 -9.99 -5.92
CA ASN A 118 -1.26 -11.15 -5.62
C ASN A 118 -1.35 -11.54 -4.13
N MET A 119 -1.28 -10.56 -3.22
CA MET A 119 -1.44 -10.83 -1.78
C MET A 119 -2.82 -11.42 -1.46
N ILE A 120 -3.90 -10.90 -2.06
CA ILE A 120 -5.27 -11.40 -1.88
C ILE A 120 -5.38 -12.84 -2.40
N SER A 121 -4.95 -13.09 -3.63
CA SER A 121 -5.03 -14.42 -4.25
C SER A 121 -4.28 -15.51 -3.49
N ARG A 122 -3.27 -15.13 -2.70
CA ARG A 122 -2.47 -16.02 -1.84
C ARG A 122 -2.88 -15.99 -0.38
N ASN A 123 -3.97 -15.33 -0.05
CA ASN A 123 -4.47 -15.16 1.33
C ASN A 123 -3.41 -14.62 2.31
N VAL A 124 -2.49 -13.79 1.85
CA VAL A 124 -1.41 -13.27 2.71
C VAL A 124 -2.00 -12.49 3.88
N LEU A 125 -2.93 -11.58 3.59
CA LEU A 125 -3.53 -10.72 4.60
C LEU A 125 -4.55 -11.47 5.47
N ALA A 126 -5.18 -12.52 4.95
CA ALA A 126 -6.03 -13.42 5.75
C ALA A 126 -5.20 -14.22 6.76
N ARG A 127 -4.00 -14.70 6.36
CA ARG A 127 -3.08 -15.42 7.25
C ARG A 127 -2.37 -14.52 8.27
N TYR A 128 -2.04 -13.29 7.86
CA TYR A 128 -1.32 -12.29 8.66
C TYR A 128 -2.23 -11.10 9.00
N ASN A 129 -3.35 -11.38 9.64
CA ASN A 129 -4.48 -10.46 9.80
C ASN A 129 -4.32 -9.39 10.90
N ASN A 130 -3.20 -9.37 11.62
CA ASN A 130 -2.85 -8.29 12.53
C ASN A 130 -2.12 -7.12 11.82
N ILE A 131 -1.65 -7.33 10.58
CA ILE A 131 -1.05 -6.26 9.78
C ILE A 131 -2.17 -5.36 9.25
N LYS A 132 -1.94 -4.05 9.28
CA LYS A 132 -2.77 -3.06 8.57
C LYS A 132 -2.00 -2.57 7.36
N VAL A 133 -2.57 -2.69 6.18
CA VAL A 133 -1.90 -2.29 4.93
C VAL A 133 -2.57 -1.05 4.36
N ILE A 134 -1.81 0.02 4.20
CA ILE A 134 -2.25 1.25 3.55
C ILE A 134 -1.89 1.17 2.07
N VAL A 135 -2.91 1.12 1.23
CA VAL A 135 -2.81 1.06 -0.22
C VAL A 135 -2.91 2.47 -0.78
N PRO A 136 -1.91 2.95 -1.55
CA PRO A 136 -1.89 4.31 -2.05
C PRO A 136 -2.84 4.54 -3.23
N HIS A 137 -3.02 5.82 -3.56
CA HIS A 137 -3.68 6.31 -4.77
C HIS A 137 -5.12 5.79 -4.92
N CYS A 138 -5.94 5.98 -3.87
CA CYS A 138 -7.34 5.53 -3.84
C CYS A 138 -7.54 4.05 -4.20
N GLY A 139 -6.60 3.20 -3.79
CA GLY A 139 -6.66 1.77 -4.12
C GLY A 139 -6.35 1.44 -5.58
N ALA A 140 -5.84 2.42 -6.34
CA ALA A 140 -5.46 2.21 -7.74
C ALA A 140 -6.62 1.62 -8.59
N TYR A 141 -6.43 0.47 -9.26
CA TYR A 141 -7.48 -0.21 -10.02
C TYR A 141 -8.20 -1.32 -9.23
N LEU A 142 -7.96 -1.45 -7.93
CA LEU A 142 -8.59 -2.48 -7.09
C LEU A 142 -10.13 -2.41 -7.09
N PRO A 143 -10.77 -1.21 -7.09
CA PRO A 143 -12.23 -1.13 -7.19
C PRO A 143 -12.83 -1.82 -8.43
N LEU A 144 -12.08 -1.89 -9.52
CA LEU A 144 -12.48 -2.63 -10.72
C LEU A 144 -12.00 -4.10 -10.69
N ALA A 145 -10.80 -4.34 -10.17
CA ALA A 145 -10.18 -5.66 -10.17
C ALA A 145 -10.86 -6.64 -9.18
N ILE A 146 -11.15 -6.20 -7.96
CA ILE A 146 -11.68 -7.06 -6.90
C ILE A 146 -13.07 -7.64 -7.24
N PRO A 147 -14.07 -6.87 -7.69
CA PRO A 147 -15.35 -7.44 -8.09
C PRO A 147 -15.23 -8.47 -9.21
N ARG A 148 -14.34 -8.20 -10.19
CA ARG A 148 -14.04 -9.15 -11.26
C ARG A 148 -13.38 -10.42 -10.73
N MET A 149 -12.40 -10.31 -9.85
CA MET A 149 -11.75 -11.47 -9.24
C MET A 149 -12.76 -12.32 -8.47
N LYS A 150 -13.60 -11.69 -7.63
CA LYS A 150 -14.66 -12.38 -6.88
C LYS A 150 -15.62 -13.15 -7.80
N SER A 151 -16.07 -12.54 -8.90
CA SER A 151 -17.00 -13.16 -9.83
C SER A 151 -16.41 -14.34 -10.61
N LEU A 152 -15.11 -14.31 -10.90
CA LEU A 152 -14.41 -15.36 -11.66
C LEU A 152 -13.90 -16.50 -10.77
N THR A 153 -13.64 -16.26 -9.49
CA THR A 153 -13.05 -17.24 -8.58
C THR A 153 -13.77 -18.59 -8.58
N PRO A 154 -15.12 -18.70 -8.52
CA PRO A 154 -15.80 -20.01 -8.50
C PRO A 154 -15.48 -20.85 -9.75
N VAL A 155 -15.48 -20.23 -10.93
CA VAL A 155 -15.13 -20.92 -12.18
C VAL A 155 -13.68 -21.33 -12.21
N MET A 156 -12.77 -20.46 -11.74
CA MET A 156 -11.34 -20.76 -11.69
C MET A 156 -11.03 -21.89 -10.68
N GLN A 157 -11.75 -21.94 -9.56
CA GLN A 157 -11.64 -23.03 -8.57
C GLN A 157 -12.15 -24.36 -9.15
N THR A 158 -13.29 -24.37 -9.84
CA THR A 158 -13.80 -25.58 -10.51
C THR A 158 -12.75 -26.13 -11.50
N ASN A 159 -12.04 -25.26 -12.18
CA ASN A 159 -10.98 -25.65 -13.13
C ASN A 159 -9.61 -25.86 -12.44
N LYS A 160 -9.54 -25.84 -11.12
CA LYS A 160 -8.29 -25.99 -10.33
C LYS A 160 -7.19 -25.00 -10.68
N MET A 161 -7.54 -23.83 -11.16
CA MET A 161 -6.61 -22.75 -11.53
C MET A 161 -6.22 -21.88 -10.33
N VAL A 162 -7.10 -21.76 -9.36
CA VAL A 162 -6.86 -21.03 -8.09
C VAL A 162 -7.36 -21.87 -6.91
N GLY A 163 -6.75 -21.65 -5.74
CA GLY A 163 -7.23 -22.21 -4.47
C GLY A 163 -8.40 -21.40 -3.89
N GLU A 164 -8.75 -21.70 -2.66
CA GLU A 164 -9.71 -20.91 -1.89
C GLU A 164 -9.13 -19.53 -1.59
N ILE A 165 -9.94 -18.48 -1.77
CA ILE A 165 -9.56 -17.08 -1.50
C ILE A 165 -10.57 -16.49 -0.53
N ASP A 166 -10.09 -16.14 0.67
CA ASP A 166 -10.89 -15.42 1.66
C ASP A 166 -10.81 -13.91 1.40
N TYR A 167 -11.71 -13.43 0.55
CA TYR A 167 -11.76 -12.01 0.21
C TYR A 167 -12.08 -11.12 1.41
N GLU A 168 -12.97 -11.56 2.30
CA GLU A 168 -13.38 -10.76 3.44
C GLU A 168 -12.22 -10.55 4.42
N ALA A 169 -11.54 -11.62 4.81
CA ALA A 169 -10.39 -11.53 5.70
C ALA A 169 -9.25 -10.72 5.10
N ASN A 170 -8.98 -10.86 3.79
CA ASN A 170 -7.94 -10.07 3.12
C ASN A 170 -8.31 -8.58 3.05
N LEU A 171 -9.54 -8.23 2.67
CA LEU A 171 -9.94 -6.83 2.48
C LEU A 171 -10.05 -6.06 3.80
N ARG A 172 -10.44 -6.73 4.88
CA ARG A 172 -10.60 -6.12 6.21
C ARG A 172 -9.31 -5.48 6.75
N THR A 173 -8.14 -5.89 6.29
CA THR A 173 -6.85 -5.36 6.73
C THR A 173 -6.34 -4.20 5.86
N LEU A 174 -7.06 -3.88 4.78
CA LEU A 174 -6.68 -2.85 3.84
C LEU A 174 -7.28 -1.50 4.24
N TYR A 175 -6.44 -0.50 4.26
CA TYR A 175 -6.76 0.91 4.35
C TYR A 175 -6.32 1.59 3.07
N TYR A 176 -6.87 2.74 2.75
CA TYR A 176 -6.61 3.40 1.48
C TYR A 176 -6.32 4.88 1.68
N ASP A 177 -5.19 5.36 1.19
CA ASP A 177 -4.97 6.79 1.15
C ASP A 177 -5.65 7.42 -0.08
N LEU A 178 -6.00 8.69 0.05
CA LEU A 178 -6.66 9.45 -1.00
C LEU A 178 -5.68 10.30 -1.81
N ALA A 179 -4.37 9.98 -1.81
CA ALA A 179 -3.41 10.63 -2.68
C ALA A 179 -3.84 10.47 -4.15
N GLY A 180 -3.76 11.54 -4.91
CA GLY A 180 -4.19 11.50 -6.31
C GLY A 180 -5.70 11.37 -6.54
N ALA A 181 -6.54 11.34 -5.48
CA ALA A 181 -7.99 11.42 -5.62
C ALA A 181 -8.39 12.82 -6.07
N HIS A 182 -8.67 12.95 -7.33
CA HIS A 182 -8.97 14.26 -7.92
C HIS A 182 -10.46 14.46 -8.19
N SER A 183 -11.28 13.43 -7.98
CA SER A 183 -12.71 13.53 -8.21
C SER A 183 -13.54 12.67 -7.25
N PRO A 184 -14.80 13.10 -6.98
CA PRO A 184 -15.77 12.36 -6.19
C PRO A 184 -15.99 10.93 -6.64
N GLU A 185 -16.03 10.72 -7.95
CA GLU A 185 -16.33 9.42 -8.56
C GLU A 185 -15.28 8.36 -8.17
N VAL A 186 -14.02 8.75 -8.03
CA VAL A 186 -12.95 7.83 -7.60
C VAL A 186 -13.16 7.38 -6.16
N ILE A 187 -13.60 8.28 -5.27
CA ILE A 187 -13.91 7.94 -3.87
C ILE A 187 -15.14 7.04 -3.81
N HIS A 188 -16.21 7.35 -4.55
CA HIS A 188 -17.39 6.49 -4.62
C HIS A 188 -17.04 5.09 -5.16
N MET A 189 -16.19 5.01 -6.17
CA MET A 189 -15.74 3.72 -6.69
C MET A 189 -14.94 2.95 -5.63
N LEU A 190 -14.06 3.61 -4.87
CA LEU A 190 -13.32 2.99 -3.79
C LEU A 190 -14.25 2.44 -2.69
N LEU A 191 -15.30 3.16 -2.34
CA LEU A 191 -16.29 2.75 -1.35
C LEU A 191 -17.13 1.52 -1.78
N THR A 192 -17.01 1.06 -3.01
CA THR A 192 -17.61 -0.24 -3.42
C THR A 192 -16.85 -1.45 -2.86
N ILE A 193 -15.62 -1.26 -2.37
CA ILE A 193 -14.76 -2.35 -1.86
C ILE A 193 -14.30 -2.12 -0.42
N THR A 194 -14.64 -0.98 0.19
CA THR A 194 -14.26 -0.63 1.55
C THR A 194 -15.31 0.27 2.21
N THR A 195 -15.06 0.67 3.44
CA THR A 195 -15.92 1.58 4.23
C THR A 195 -15.19 2.88 4.55
N PRO A 196 -15.90 3.97 4.89
CA PRO A 196 -15.29 5.29 5.15
C PRO A 196 -14.19 5.27 6.21
N ASP A 197 -14.33 4.47 7.28
CA ASP A 197 -13.35 4.35 8.36
C ASP A 197 -12.02 3.70 7.96
N HIS A 198 -11.92 3.20 6.74
CA HIS A 198 -10.68 2.70 6.12
C HIS A 198 -10.02 3.73 5.17
N LEU A 199 -10.57 4.93 5.04
CA LEU A 199 -10.00 5.99 4.21
C LEU A 199 -9.04 6.85 5.04
N LEU A 200 -7.95 7.26 4.42
CA LEU A 200 -6.90 8.09 5.03
C LEU A 200 -6.52 9.23 4.09
N TYR A 201 -6.15 10.37 4.64
CA TYR A 201 -5.55 11.42 3.82
C TYR A 201 -4.13 11.01 3.41
N GLY A 202 -3.79 11.18 2.13
CA GLY A 202 -2.45 11.06 1.57
C GLY A 202 -2.13 12.23 0.65
N SER A 203 -0.91 12.74 0.71
CA SER A 203 -0.49 13.89 -0.09
C SER A 203 0.40 13.52 -1.28
N ASP A 204 1.04 12.37 -1.22
CA ASP A 204 2.10 11.95 -2.16
C ASP A 204 3.24 13.00 -2.27
N TYR A 205 3.45 13.80 -1.21
CA TYR A 205 4.59 14.72 -1.15
C TYR A 205 5.90 13.93 -0.97
N PRO A 206 7.00 14.30 -1.65
CA PRO A 206 7.22 15.50 -2.47
C PRO A 206 6.98 15.30 -3.98
N TYR A 207 6.39 14.20 -4.41
CA TYR A 207 6.13 13.93 -5.84
C TYR A 207 5.04 14.85 -6.41
N VAL A 208 4.13 15.29 -5.56
CA VAL A 208 3.10 16.30 -5.90
C VAL A 208 3.54 17.66 -5.38
N ALA A 209 3.53 18.67 -6.25
CA ALA A 209 3.94 20.03 -5.90
C ALA A 209 2.99 20.65 -4.84
N PRO A 210 3.51 21.48 -3.89
CA PRO A 210 2.71 22.06 -2.81
C PRO A 210 1.46 22.81 -3.27
N GLN A 211 1.53 23.52 -4.41
CA GLN A 211 0.40 24.26 -4.97
C GLN A 211 -0.74 23.33 -5.39
N VAL A 212 -0.39 22.17 -6.00
CA VAL A 212 -1.36 21.14 -6.38
C VAL A 212 -1.97 20.50 -5.15
N LEU A 213 -1.17 20.22 -4.11
CA LEU A 213 -1.67 19.68 -2.85
C LEU A 213 -2.71 20.58 -2.19
N THR A 214 -2.43 21.90 -2.12
CA THR A 214 -3.37 22.86 -1.54
C THR A 214 -4.71 22.87 -2.30
N GLN A 215 -4.66 22.86 -3.63
CA GLN A 215 -5.86 22.81 -4.47
C GLN A 215 -6.62 21.49 -4.32
N SER A 216 -5.91 20.36 -4.30
CA SER A 216 -6.51 19.04 -4.13
C SER A 216 -7.18 18.89 -2.77
N LEU A 217 -6.54 19.38 -1.71
CA LEU A 217 -7.11 19.38 -0.37
C LEU A 217 -8.37 20.24 -0.27
N ALA A 218 -8.36 21.42 -0.90
CA ALA A 218 -9.54 22.28 -0.92
C ALA A 218 -10.73 21.64 -1.66
N ARG A 219 -10.48 21.01 -2.80
CA ARG A 219 -11.51 20.26 -3.56
C ARG A 219 -12.04 19.07 -2.75
N MET A 220 -11.18 18.33 -2.11
CA MET A 220 -11.56 17.18 -1.28
C MET A 220 -12.46 17.65 -0.12
N LYS A 221 -12.08 18.71 0.59
CA LYS A 221 -12.88 19.26 1.68
C LYS A 221 -14.25 19.74 1.21
N ASP A 222 -14.31 20.46 0.07
CA ASP A 222 -15.57 20.89 -0.55
C ASP A 222 -16.47 19.69 -0.89
N TYR A 223 -15.88 18.63 -1.46
CA TYR A 223 -16.61 17.41 -1.78
C TYR A 223 -17.12 16.69 -0.52
N LEU A 224 -16.25 16.41 0.45
CA LEU A 224 -16.63 15.71 1.68
C LEU A 224 -17.70 16.47 2.47
N SER A 225 -17.69 17.81 2.42
CA SER A 225 -18.72 18.62 3.07
C SER A 225 -20.14 18.46 2.46
N LYS A 226 -20.24 17.95 1.25
CA LYS A 226 -21.50 17.70 0.52
C LYS A 226 -21.99 16.25 0.65
N GLU A 227 -21.18 15.38 1.23
CA GLU A 227 -21.46 13.96 1.42
C GLU A 227 -21.60 13.67 2.92
N PRO A 228 -22.85 13.65 3.46
CA PRO A 228 -23.08 13.51 4.89
C PRO A 228 -22.48 12.23 5.49
N ASP A 229 -22.46 11.16 4.73
CA ASP A 229 -21.92 9.85 5.15
C ASP A 229 -20.39 9.82 5.21
N LEU A 230 -19.73 10.83 4.64
CA LEU A 230 -18.27 11.00 4.61
C LEU A 230 -17.81 12.18 5.48
N ALA A 231 -18.73 12.88 6.14
CA ALA A 231 -18.45 14.08 6.93
C ALA A 231 -17.49 13.92 8.13
N PRO A 232 -17.17 12.71 8.65
CA PRO A 232 -16.18 12.54 9.71
C PRO A 232 -14.71 12.66 9.25
N PHE A 233 -14.43 12.88 7.96
CA PHE A 233 -13.07 12.97 7.41
C PHE A 233 -12.53 14.40 7.31
#